data_e84a524fa2967334d350e68a440143c2
#
_entry.id   e84a524fa2967334d350e68a440143c2
#
_cell.length_a   1.000
_cell.length_b   1.000
_cell.length_c   1.000
_cell.angle_alpha   90.00
_cell.angle_beta   90.00
_cell.angle_gamma   90.00
#
_symmetry.space_group_name_H-M   'P 1'
#
loop_
_entity.id
_entity.type
_entity.pdbx_description
1 polymer ?
#
loop_
_entity_poly.entity_id
_entity_poly.type
_entity_poly.pdbx_seq_one_letter_code
_entity_poly.pdbx_strand_id
1 'polypeptide(L)'
;GAVLGHCSELKWAILLNQARAPHFNYVGDSILGQDVNLGAGSICSNVKVTGEEIMVTVDGTDYATGLGKFGAVVGDQARIGCNTVLNPGTLLGKHSVVYPAASVRGYYPPYSVIKTRERIEVVERGAPAKHQGGR
;
A
#
# COMPACT_ATOMS: atom_id res chain seq x y z
N GLY A 1 -9.80 -15.58 -12.93
CA GLY A 1 -8.65 -14.82 -13.26
C GLY A 1 -8.43 -13.58 -12.44
N ALA A 2 -7.20 -13.11 -12.45
CA ALA A 2 -6.83 -11.83 -11.85
C ALA A 2 -7.40 -10.67 -12.68
N VAL A 3 -7.59 -9.51 -12.06
CA VAL A 3 -8.11 -8.30 -12.69
C VAL A 3 -7.10 -7.17 -12.55
N LEU A 4 -6.66 -6.64 -13.67
CA LEU A 4 -5.93 -5.38 -13.76
C LEU A 4 -6.89 -4.34 -14.36
N GLY A 5 -7.18 -3.32 -13.63
CA GLY A 5 -8.11 -2.29 -14.05
C GLY A 5 -7.42 -1.09 -14.70
N HIS A 6 -8.25 -0.07 -14.94
CA HIS A 6 -7.85 1.12 -15.68
C HIS A 6 -6.82 1.95 -14.91
N CYS A 7 -5.82 2.48 -15.64
CA CYS A 7 -4.73 3.29 -15.07
C CYS A 7 -3.98 2.61 -13.92
N SER A 8 -3.88 1.28 -13.94
CA SER A 8 -3.05 0.51 -13.01
C SER A 8 -1.80 0.00 -13.71
N GLU A 9 -0.68 -0.01 -12.99
CA GLU A 9 0.61 -0.48 -13.50
C GLU A 9 1.10 -1.68 -12.69
N LEU A 10 1.50 -2.74 -13.39
CA LEU A 10 2.23 -3.87 -12.83
C LEU A 10 3.66 -3.84 -13.35
N LYS A 11 4.62 -3.93 -12.46
CA LYS A 11 6.03 -4.03 -12.80
C LYS A 11 6.70 -5.15 -12.02
N TRP A 12 7.08 -6.23 -12.73
CA TRP A 12 7.66 -7.41 -12.10
C TRP A 12 6.79 -7.96 -10.95
N ALA A 13 5.49 -8.06 -11.18
CA ALA A 13 4.52 -8.46 -10.18
C ALA A 13 3.79 -9.75 -10.58
N ILE A 14 3.36 -10.49 -9.58
CA ILE A 14 2.55 -11.71 -9.74
C ILE A 14 1.20 -11.48 -9.07
N LEU A 15 0.12 -11.65 -9.82
CA LEU A 15 -1.24 -11.64 -9.30
C LEU A 15 -1.78 -13.08 -9.37
N LEU A 16 -2.08 -13.67 -8.22
CA LEU A 16 -2.67 -14.99 -8.17
C LEU A 16 -4.17 -14.93 -8.52
N ASN A 17 -4.85 -16.06 -8.46
CA ASN A 17 -6.25 -16.18 -8.87
C ASN A 17 -7.13 -15.14 -8.17
N GLN A 18 -7.96 -14.45 -8.96
CA GLN A 18 -8.94 -13.46 -8.50
C GLN A 18 -8.34 -12.25 -7.77
N ALA A 19 -7.01 -12.10 -7.74
CA ALA A 19 -6.38 -10.88 -7.22
C ALA A 19 -6.75 -9.69 -8.11
N ARG A 20 -6.95 -8.52 -7.50
CA ARG A 20 -7.48 -7.34 -8.18
C ARG A 20 -6.65 -6.10 -7.84
N ALA A 21 -6.20 -5.42 -8.89
CA ALA A 21 -5.63 -4.08 -8.86
C ALA A 21 -6.44 -3.19 -9.82
N PRO A 22 -7.69 -2.79 -9.44
CA PRO A 22 -8.68 -2.32 -10.40
C PRO A 22 -8.57 -0.83 -10.75
N HIS A 23 -7.97 0.02 -9.90
CA HIS A 23 -8.06 1.47 -10.07
C HIS A 23 -6.81 2.19 -9.58
N PHE A 24 -6.07 2.83 -10.50
CA PHE A 24 -4.93 3.70 -10.18
C PHE A 24 -3.91 3.05 -9.23
N ASN A 25 -3.67 1.77 -9.39
CA ASN A 25 -2.74 1.05 -8.55
C ASN A 25 -1.35 1.00 -9.18
N TYR A 26 -0.31 1.00 -8.35
CA TYR A 26 1.03 0.60 -8.74
C TYR A 26 1.43 -0.64 -7.94
N VAL A 27 1.85 -1.68 -8.62
CA VAL A 27 2.29 -2.94 -8.01
C VAL A 27 3.67 -3.27 -8.55
N GLY A 28 4.70 -2.88 -7.80
CA GLY A 28 6.09 -3.09 -8.17
C GLY A 28 6.73 -4.23 -7.39
N ASP A 29 7.43 -5.15 -8.07
CA ASP A 29 8.22 -6.27 -7.50
C ASP A 29 7.47 -6.97 -6.34
N SER A 30 6.20 -7.29 -6.55
CA SER A 30 5.25 -7.73 -5.51
C SER A 30 4.50 -8.99 -5.90
N ILE A 31 3.99 -9.67 -4.89
CA ILE A 31 3.10 -10.83 -5.07
C ILE A 31 1.78 -10.55 -4.37
N LEU A 32 0.69 -10.58 -5.12
CA LEU A 32 -0.67 -10.54 -4.57
C LEU A 32 -1.26 -11.94 -4.56
N GLY A 33 -1.57 -12.43 -3.37
CA GLY A 33 -2.20 -13.72 -3.14
C GLY A 33 -3.58 -13.83 -3.77
N GLN A 34 -4.17 -15.01 -3.66
CA GLN A 34 -5.49 -15.30 -4.20
C GLN A 34 -6.55 -14.38 -3.57
N ASP A 35 -7.46 -13.87 -4.41
CA ASP A 35 -8.57 -12.99 -4.01
C ASP A 35 -8.15 -11.77 -3.18
N VAL A 36 -6.92 -11.29 -3.34
CA VAL A 36 -6.50 -9.99 -2.78
C VAL A 36 -7.22 -8.87 -3.53
N ASN A 37 -7.65 -7.84 -2.80
CA ASN A 37 -8.21 -6.64 -3.42
C ASN A 37 -7.47 -5.39 -2.97
N LEU A 38 -6.91 -4.67 -3.93
CA LEU A 38 -6.35 -3.35 -3.72
C LEU A 38 -7.43 -2.28 -3.91
N GLY A 39 -7.63 -1.43 -2.91
CA GLY A 39 -8.45 -0.23 -3.05
C GLY A 39 -7.83 0.76 -4.04
N ALA A 40 -8.62 1.69 -4.56
CA ALA A 40 -8.17 2.68 -5.52
C ALA A 40 -6.98 3.50 -4.99
N GLY A 41 -5.98 3.74 -5.82
CA GLY A 41 -4.79 4.51 -5.44
C GLY A 41 -3.82 3.78 -4.51
N SER A 42 -4.04 2.51 -4.19
CA SER A 42 -3.09 1.75 -3.36
C SER A 42 -1.81 1.46 -4.13
N ILE A 43 -0.68 1.51 -3.43
CA ILE A 43 0.66 1.38 -3.99
C ILE A 43 1.43 0.28 -3.27
N CYS A 44 1.99 -0.66 -4.02
CA CYS A 44 3.06 -1.53 -3.54
C CYS A 44 4.39 -0.91 -3.98
N SER A 45 4.97 -0.09 -3.10
CA SER A 45 6.25 0.57 -3.34
C SER A 45 7.39 -0.44 -3.26
N ASN A 46 8.31 -0.39 -4.22
CA ASN A 46 9.34 -1.41 -4.39
C ASN A 46 10.77 -0.91 -4.17
N VAL A 47 10.98 0.38 -3.92
CA VAL A 47 12.30 0.99 -3.71
C VAL A 47 12.27 1.84 -2.47
N LYS A 48 13.28 1.71 -1.61
CA LYS A 48 13.49 2.66 -0.50
C LYS A 48 13.95 4.00 -1.03
N VAL A 49 13.49 5.09 -0.43
CA VAL A 49 13.93 6.45 -0.77
C VAL A 49 15.45 6.62 -0.61
N THR A 50 16.04 5.89 0.32
CA THR A 50 17.49 5.88 0.58
C THR A 50 18.30 5.08 -0.44
N GLY A 51 17.64 4.28 -1.28
CA GLY A 51 18.30 3.40 -2.25
C GLY A 51 18.99 2.17 -1.67
N GLU A 52 18.85 1.94 -0.37
CA GLU A 52 19.45 0.79 0.32
C GLU A 52 18.76 -0.53 -0.02
N GLU A 53 19.49 -1.62 0.21
CA GLU A 53 18.92 -2.98 0.18
C GLU A 53 17.66 -3.10 1.03
N ILE A 54 16.70 -3.89 0.54
CA ILE A 54 15.47 -4.12 1.26
C ILE A 54 15.65 -5.30 2.21
N MET A 55 15.48 -5.03 3.49
CA MET A 55 15.42 -6.03 4.55
C MET A 55 13.96 -6.42 4.79
N VAL A 56 13.72 -7.69 5.05
CA VAL A 56 12.43 -8.21 5.50
C VAL A 56 12.56 -8.66 6.94
N THR A 57 11.77 -8.09 7.83
CA THR A 57 11.78 -8.43 9.25
C THR A 57 10.56 -9.27 9.59
N VAL A 58 10.74 -10.46 10.11
CA VAL A 58 9.66 -11.36 10.57
C VAL A 58 9.94 -11.76 12.02
N ASP A 59 9.00 -11.49 12.90
CA ASP A 59 9.09 -11.81 14.33
C ASP A 59 10.42 -11.36 14.98
N GLY A 60 10.87 -10.15 14.60
CA GLY A 60 12.12 -9.56 15.12
C GLY A 60 13.41 -10.08 14.49
N THR A 61 13.32 -10.98 13.51
CA THR A 61 14.48 -11.48 12.76
C THR A 61 14.56 -10.80 11.41
N ASP A 62 15.71 -10.24 11.08
CA ASP A 62 15.99 -9.59 9.81
C ASP A 62 16.55 -10.56 8.78
N TYR A 63 15.97 -10.50 7.59
CA TYR A 63 16.40 -11.28 6.43
C TYR A 63 16.86 -10.32 5.33
N ALA A 64 18.12 -10.42 4.96
CA ALA A 64 18.67 -9.72 3.81
C ALA A 64 18.11 -10.33 2.52
N THR A 65 17.47 -9.52 1.69
CA THR A 65 16.92 -9.99 0.40
C THR A 65 17.96 -10.02 -0.71
N GLY A 66 19.06 -9.29 -0.55
CA GLY A 66 20.04 -9.04 -1.62
C GLY A 66 19.50 -8.16 -2.74
N LEU A 67 18.33 -7.54 -2.56
CA LEU A 67 17.61 -6.83 -3.60
C LEU A 67 17.49 -5.33 -3.28
N GLY A 68 17.78 -4.50 -4.26
CA GLY A 68 17.48 -3.06 -4.22
C GLY A 68 16.01 -2.74 -4.56
N LYS A 69 15.26 -3.75 -5.07
CA LYS A 69 13.83 -3.63 -5.39
C LYS A 69 13.09 -4.86 -4.88
N PHE A 70 12.14 -4.62 -4.01
CA PHE A 70 11.24 -5.64 -3.47
C PHE A 70 10.03 -4.92 -2.87
N GLY A 71 8.84 -5.18 -3.40
CA GLY A 71 7.61 -4.52 -2.97
C GLY A 71 6.98 -5.19 -1.76
N ALA A 72 5.80 -5.75 -1.96
CA ALA A 72 5.03 -6.41 -0.91
C ALA A 72 4.68 -7.85 -1.30
N VAL A 73 4.60 -8.73 -0.30
CA VAL A 73 3.94 -10.02 -0.43
C VAL A 73 2.65 -9.97 0.38
N VAL A 74 1.53 -10.07 -0.32
CA VAL A 74 0.20 -9.94 0.27
C VAL A 74 -0.48 -11.30 0.24
N GLY A 75 -0.78 -11.81 1.41
CA GLY A 75 -1.43 -13.11 1.58
C GLY A 75 -2.87 -13.14 1.08
N ASP A 76 -3.37 -14.35 0.83
CA ASP A 76 -4.69 -14.60 0.26
C ASP A 76 -5.80 -13.86 1.00
N GLN A 77 -6.77 -13.37 0.25
CA GLN A 77 -8.00 -12.74 0.74
C GLN A 77 -7.77 -11.46 1.56
N ALA A 78 -6.58 -10.86 1.50
CA ALA A 78 -6.35 -9.57 2.12
C ALA A 78 -7.12 -8.46 1.40
N ARG A 79 -7.54 -7.46 2.15
CA ARG A 79 -8.29 -6.29 1.68
C ARG A 79 -7.51 -5.02 2.02
N ILE A 80 -7.12 -4.29 1.00
CA ILE A 80 -6.31 -3.08 1.14
C ILE A 80 -7.18 -1.86 0.83
N GLY A 81 -7.29 -0.96 1.80
CA GLY A 81 -8.07 0.27 1.68
C GLY A 81 -7.50 1.24 0.65
N CYS A 82 -8.31 2.17 0.17
CA CYS A 82 -7.89 3.16 -0.82
C CYS A 82 -6.72 4.02 -0.32
N ASN A 83 -5.86 4.45 -1.25
CA ASN A 83 -4.69 5.30 -0.98
C ASN A 83 -3.74 4.75 0.10
N THR A 84 -3.70 3.44 0.25
CA THR A 84 -2.74 2.76 1.14
C THR A 84 -1.40 2.60 0.45
N VAL A 85 -0.32 2.80 1.19
CA VAL A 85 1.04 2.51 0.74
C VAL A 85 1.57 1.29 1.49
N LEU A 86 1.84 0.22 0.75
CA LEU A 86 2.62 -0.91 1.23
C LEU A 86 4.08 -0.62 0.91
N ASN A 87 4.87 -0.28 1.93
CA ASN A 87 6.28 0.07 1.77
C ASN A 87 7.14 -1.15 1.40
N PRO A 88 8.33 -0.94 0.83
CA PRO A 88 9.22 -2.02 0.43
C PRO A 88 9.49 -3.03 1.56
N GLY A 89 9.36 -4.30 1.25
CA GLY A 89 9.55 -5.40 2.20
C GLY A 89 8.33 -5.70 3.09
N THR A 90 7.16 -5.13 2.79
CA THR A 90 5.93 -5.42 3.54
C THR A 90 5.45 -6.85 3.29
N LEU A 91 5.19 -7.58 4.37
CA LEU A 91 4.55 -8.90 4.33
C LEU A 91 3.22 -8.84 5.07
N LEU A 92 2.13 -9.10 4.37
CA LEU A 92 0.79 -9.19 4.95
C LEU A 92 0.33 -10.64 4.94
N GLY A 93 -0.01 -11.17 6.11
CA GLY A 93 -0.62 -12.48 6.24
C GLY A 93 -2.02 -12.53 5.61
N LYS A 94 -2.47 -13.73 5.30
CA LYS A 94 -3.81 -13.95 4.71
C LYS A 94 -4.93 -13.36 5.56
N HIS A 95 -6.04 -12.98 4.93
CA HIS A 95 -7.22 -12.38 5.55
C HIS A 95 -6.96 -11.07 6.31
N SER A 96 -5.82 -10.43 6.08
CA SER A 96 -5.55 -9.13 6.69
C SER A 96 -6.35 -8.02 6.04
N VAL A 97 -6.68 -7.00 6.83
CA VAL A 97 -7.37 -5.80 6.38
C VAL A 97 -6.51 -4.59 6.71
N VAL A 98 -6.22 -3.77 5.72
CA VAL A 98 -5.54 -2.49 5.90
C VAL A 98 -6.52 -1.37 5.62
N TYR A 99 -6.71 -0.47 6.57
CA TYR A 99 -7.63 0.65 6.43
C TYR A 99 -7.10 1.70 5.43
N PRO A 100 -8.00 2.50 4.82
CA PRO A 100 -7.61 3.52 3.86
C PRO A 100 -6.58 4.52 4.40
N ALA A 101 -5.79 5.09 3.50
CA ALA A 101 -4.77 6.11 3.77
C ALA A 101 -3.65 5.67 4.74
N ALA A 102 -3.51 4.38 5.00
CA ALA A 102 -2.44 3.87 5.83
C ALA A 102 -1.12 3.76 5.05
N SER A 103 0.00 4.03 5.72
CA SER A 103 1.33 3.71 5.24
C SER A 103 1.92 2.62 6.13
N VAL A 104 2.08 1.42 5.60
CA VAL A 104 2.44 0.23 6.39
C VAL A 104 3.77 -0.35 5.94
N ARG A 105 4.50 -0.94 6.89
CA ARG A 105 5.80 -1.57 6.68
C ARG A 105 5.99 -2.74 7.63
N GLY A 106 6.74 -3.74 7.19
CA GLY A 106 7.11 -4.89 8.00
C GLY A 106 6.13 -6.04 7.88
N TYR A 107 6.17 -6.94 8.82
CA TYR A 107 5.38 -8.16 8.85
C TYR A 107 4.12 -8.01 9.71
N TYR A 108 3.02 -8.47 9.17
CA TYR A 108 1.73 -8.55 9.86
C TYR A 108 1.21 -9.98 9.76
N PRO A 109 0.93 -10.67 10.87
CA PRO A 109 0.44 -12.03 10.85
C PRO A 109 -0.94 -12.15 10.19
N PRO A 110 -1.38 -13.36 9.82
CA PRO A 110 -2.72 -13.60 9.29
C PRO A 110 -3.82 -13.01 10.20
N TYR A 111 -4.92 -12.57 9.57
CA TYR A 111 -6.10 -12.00 10.25
C TYR A 111 -5.85 -10.68 10.98
N SER A 112 -4.78 -9.95 10.62
CA SER A 112 -4.50 -8.64 11.18
C SER A 112 -5.45 -7.58 10.65
N VAL A 113 -5.85 -6.64 11.52
CA VAL A 113 -6.53 -5.39 11.12
C VAL A 113 -5.57 -4.25 11.40
N ILE A 114 -5.08 -3.62 10.33
CA ILE A 114 -4.10 -2.53 10.39
C ILE A 114 -4.84 -1.22 10.09
N LYS A 115 -4.79 -0.27 11.01
CA LYS A 115 -5.43 1.03 10.88
C LYS A 115 -4.59 2.12 11.49
N THR A 116 -4.55 3.26 10.83
CA THR A 116 -3.96 4.49 11.35
C THR A 116 -5.01 5.23 12.17
N ARG A 117 -4.62 5.77 13.31
CA ARG A 117 -5.45 6.69 14.09
C ARG A 117 -5.03 8.09 13.74
N GLU A 118 -5.81 8.76 12.90
CA GLU A 118 -5.62 10.16 12.57
C GLU A 118 -6.56 11.02 13.44
N ARG A 119 -6.06 12.17 13.88
CA ARG A 119 -6.87 13.19 14.53
C ARG A 119 -7.21 14.25 13.50
N ILE A 120 -8.48 14.41 13.20
CA ILE A 120 -8.96 15.51 12.36
C ILE A 120 -9.19 16.70 13.28
N GLU A 121 -8.54 17.83 12.97
CA GLU A 121 -8.77 19.10 13.62
C GLU A 121 -9.64 19.98 12.70
N VAL A 122 -10.72 20.48 13.27
CA VAL A 122 -11.61 21.42 12.59
C VAL A 122 -11.40 22.79 13.20
N VAL A 123 -10.95 23.73 12.38
CA VAL A 123 -10.75 25.13 12.79
C VAL A 123 -11.66 26.04 11.96
N GLU A 124 -12.11 27.14 12.56
CA GLU A 124 -12.92 28.12 11.85
C GLU A 124 -12.05 28.83 10.80
N ARG A 125 -12.53 28.90 9.57
CA ARG A 125 -11.88 29.67 8.52
C ARG A 125 -12.23 31.15 8.71
N GLY A 126 -11.24 31.99 8.97
CA GLY A 126 -11.40 33.45 8.98
C GLY A 126 -12.05 33.94 7.67
N ALA A 127 -12.83 35.02 7.73
CA ALA A 127 -13.48 35.61 6.57
C ALA A 127 -12.43 35.90 5.46
N PRO A 128 -12.73 35.60 4.18
CA PRO A 128 -11.80 35.93 3.10
C PRO A 128 -11.55 37.43 3.05
N ALA A 129 -10.29 37.84 2.90
CA ALA A 129 -9.94 39.22 2.69
C ALA A 129 -10.74 39.73 1.48
N LYS A 130 -11.42 40.90 1.64
CA LYS A 130 -12.11 41.54 0.54
C LYS A 130 -11.07 41.85 -0.54
N HIS A 131 -11.22 41.24 -1.71
CA HIS A 131 -10.48 41.67 -2.88
C HIS A 131 -10.82 43.16 -3.12
N GLN A 132 -9.91 44.03 -2.78
CA GLN A 132 -9.97 45.40 -3.28
C GLN A 132 -9.67 45.29 -4.79
N GLY A 133 -10.73 45.39 -5.60
CA GLY A 133 -10.59 45.47 -7.02
C GLY A 133 -9.83 46.76 -7.37
N GLY A 134 -8.55 46.60 -7.65
CA GLY A 134 -7.77 47.62 -8.36
C GLY A 134 -8.25 47.63 -9.81
N ARG A 135 -8.70 48.82 -10.27
CA ARG A 135 -8.95 49.12 -11.69
C ARG A 135 -7.64 49.18 -12.45
#